data_d647516b70e612d726e1ad877a27a8ab
#
_entry.id   d647516b70e612d726e1ad877a27a8ab
#
_cell.length_a   1.000
_cell.length_b   1.000
_cell.length_c   1.000
_cell.angle_alpha   90.00
_cell.angle_beta   90.00
_cell.angle_gamma   90.00
#
_symmetry.space_group_name_H-M   'P 1'
#
loop_
_entity.id
_entity.type
_entity.pdbx_description
1 polymer ?
#
loop_
_entity_poly.entity_id
_entity_poly.type
_entity_poly.pdbx_seq_one_letter_code
_entity_poly.pdbx_strand_id
1 'polypeptide(L)'
;MKHKLAGLRGLSLGVLAASMLSVLPAWAVEPFKLRDIRVEGLQRVEPGTVFASLPFRIGDQYNDDKGSAAIRSLFGLGLFTDVRLQINGDVLIVIVEERPNVADVSFSGIKEFDAEVLKKALRDVGLAEGRPFDKALADRAEQELKRQYINKSMYAAQVVTTVTPGERNRVNLNFSVTEGDVAKIQTIRIVGNQAFSESTLRNLFDLDTGGWLSWYTKSDRYSRAKLNADLETLRSYYLTRGYLEFRIDSTQVSISPDKSEMGITINCLLYTSPSP
;
A
#
# COMPACT_ATOMS: atom_id res chain seq x y z
N MET A 1 54.38 -61.62 19.96
CA MET A 1 53.52 -62.65 19.35
C MET A 1 52.62 -61.93 18.39
N LYS A 2 52.93 -61.92 17.04
CA LYS A 2 52.32 -62.77 16.04
C LYS A 2 50.82 -62.58 15.94
N HIS A 3 50.11 -62.10 14.91
CA HIS A 3 50.19 -62.34 13.47
C HIS A 3 49.32 -61.28 12.78
N LYS A 4 49.80 -60.67 11.65
CA LYS A 4 49.46 -60.99 10.24
C LYS A 4 48.04 -60.63 9.78
N LEU A 5 47.96 -59.60 8.94
CA LEU A 5 47.76 -59.62 7.47
C LEU A 5 46.40 -60.08 6.94
N ALA A 6 45.78 -59.25 6.23
CA ALA A 6 45.32 -59.19 4.81
C ALA A 6 44.12 -58.25 4.72
N GLY A 7 44.04 -57.24 3.95
CA GLY A 7 44.27 -57.09 2.54
C GLY A 7 43.10 -57.58 1.72
N LEU A 8 42.12 -56.69 1.46
CA LEU A 8 41.24 -56.85 0.29
C LEU A 8 40.84 -55.53 -0.26
N ARG A 9 41.27 -55.25 -1.44
CA ARG A 9 40.80 -54.23 -2.34
C ARG A 9 39.35 -54.57 -2.73
N GLY A 10 38.38 -53.69 -2.50
CA GLY A 10 37.01 -53.83 -2.96
C GLY A 10 36.56 -52.58 -3.70
N LEU A 11 36.40 -52.74 -4.99
CA LEU A 11 35.91 -51.86 -6.01
C LEU A 11 34.80 -50.88 -5.49
N SER A 12 35.07 -49.62 -5.73
CA SER A 12 34.05 -48.55 -5.71
C SER A 12 33.17 -48.69 -6.95
N LEU A 13 32.02 -49.28 -6.81
CA LEU A 13 30.96 -49.18 -7.83
C LEU A 13 30.23 -47.85 -7.63
N GLY A 14 30.55 -46.90 -8.48
CA GLY A 14 29.81 -45.63 -8.58
C GLY A 14 28.42 -45.90 -9.14
N VAL A 15 27.40 -45.76 -8.28
CA VAL A 15 26.00 -45.68 -8.73
C VAL A 15 25.76 -44.24 -9.22
N LEU A 16 25.89 -44.06 -10.53
CA LEU A 16 25.35 -42.91 -11.25
C LEU A 16 23.81 -43.00 -11.18
N ALA A 17 23.18 -42.34 -10.21
CA ALA A 17 21.76 -42.10 -10.21
C ALA A 17 21.47 -41.04 -11.30
N ALA A 18 21.18 -41.52 -12.50
CA ALA A 18 20.60 -40.73 -13.55
C ALA A 18 19.21 -40.31 -13.10
N SER A 19 19.10 -39.07 -12.55
CA SER A 19 17.84 -38.39 -12.33
C SER A 19 17.24 -38.09 -13.72
N MET A 20 16.38 -38.98 -14.20
CA MET A 20 15.44 -38.67 -15.27
C MET A 20 14.51 -37.57 -14.77
N LEU A 21 14.80 -36.30 -15.07
CA LEU A 21 13.81 -35.26 -15.10
C LEU A 21 12.77 -35.71 -16.14
N SER A 22 11.66 -36.23 -15.67
CA SER A 22 10.46 -36.41 -16.48
C SER A 22 9.94 -35.00 -16.84
N VAL A 23 10.35 -34.51 -18.00
CA VAL A 23 9.74 -33.38 -18.66
C VAL A 23 8.32 -33.85 -19.00
N LEU A 24 7.34 -33.45 -18.16
CA LEU A 24 5.95 -33.61 -18.50
C LEU A 24 5.72 -32.80 -19.78
N PRO A 25 5.24 -33.41 -20.87
CA PRO A 25 4.94 -32.66 -22.06
C PRO A 25 3.86 -31.62 -21.70
N ALA A 26 4.18 -30.35 -21.84
CA ALA A 26 3.15 -29.31 -21.89
C ALA A 26 2.28 -29.66 -23.07
N TRP A 27 1.02 -30.04 -22.80
CA TRP A 27 0.04 -30.37 -23.81
C TRP A 27 -0.35 -29.07 -24.50
N ALA A 28 0.42 -28.68 -25.52
CA ALA A 28 0.02 -27.62 -26.42
C ALA A 28 -1.20 -28.12 -27.19
N VAL A 29 -2.22 -27.27 -27.25
CA VAL A 29 -3.42 -27.59 -28.02
C VAL A 29 -3.07 -27.64 -29.50
N GLU A 30 -3.33 -28.77 -30.17
CA GLU A 30 -3.15 -28.84 -31.62
C GLU A 30 -4.05 -27.80 -32.29
N PRO A 31 -3.55 -27.04 -33.28
CA PRO A 31 -4.33 -26.04 -33.98
C PRO A 31 -5.54 -26.69 -34.67
N PHE A 32 -6.76 -26.21 -34.38
CA PHE A 32 -8.00 -26.68 -34.95
C PHE A 32 -8.84 -25.53 -35.47
N LYS A 33 -9.80 -25.82 -36.36
CA LYS A 33 -10.73 -24.84 -36.93
C LYS A 33 -11.90 -24.63 -35.99
N LEU A 34 -12.14 -23.40 -35.55
CA LEU A 34 -13.27 -23.05 -34.69
C LEU A 34 -14.59 -23.20 -35.44
N ARG A 35 -15.48 -24.07 -34.94
CA ARG A 35 -16.84 -24.22 -35.43
C ARG A 35 -17.82 -23.34 -34.70
N ASP A 36 -17.62 -23.12 -33.40
CA ASP A 36 -18.51 -22.32 -32.56
C ASP A 36 -17.73 -21.67 -31.40
N ILE A 37 -18.25 -20.55 -30.91
CA ILE A 37 -17.71 -19.86 -29.74
C ILE A 37 -18.89 -19.59 -28.80
N ARG A 38 -18.81 -20.09 -27.56
CA ARG A 38 -19.79 -19.86 -26.49
C ARG A 38 -19.21 -19.02 -25.39
N VAL A 39 -20.05 -18.18 -24.82
CA VAL A 39 -19.65 -17.34 -23.66
C VAL A 39 -20.54 -17.71 -22.49
N GLU A 40 -19.93 -18.00 -21.36
CA GLU A 40 -20.60 -18.38 -20.13
C GLU A 40 -20.15 -17.44 -18.96
N GLY A 41 -21.06 -17.25 -18.00
CA GLY A 41 -20.78 -16.44 -16.79
C GLY A 41 -21.16 -14.96 -16.91
N LEU A 42 -21.70 -14.51 -18.04
CA LEU A 42 -22.19 -13.15 -18.22
C LEU A 42 -23.45 -12.90 -17.37
N GLN A 43 -23.51 -11.73 -16.74
CA GLN A 43 -24.66 -11.27 -15.94
C GLN A 43 -25.22 -9.94 -16.45
N ARG A 44 -24.35 -8.99 -16.81
CA ARG A 44 -24.70 -7.64 -17.25
C ARG A 44 -24.02 -7.24 -18.55
N VAL A 45 -22.81 -7.78 -18.76
CA VAL A 45 -22.05 -7.51 -19.99
C VAL A 45 -22.72 -8.22 -21.14
N GLU A 46 -22.97 -7.51 -22.24
CA GLU A 46 -23.55 -8.11 -23.43
C GLU A 46 -22.54 -9.04 -24.11
N PRO A 47 -22.98 -10.21 -24.58
CA PRO A 47 -22.11 -11.17 -25.30
C PRO A 47 -21.34 -10.53 -26.47
N GLY A 48 -21.96 -9.56 -27.16
CA GLY A 48 -21.35 -8.82 -28.25
C GLY A 48 -20.03 -8.12 -27.86
N THR A 49 -19.91 -7.62 -26.62
CA THR A 49 -18.70 -7.00 -26.10
C THR A 49 -17.54 -8.02 -26.02
N VAL A 50 -17.84 -9.24 -25.57
CA VAL A 50 -16.86 -10.33 -25.52
C VAL A 50 -16.42 -10.70 -26.93
N PHE A 51 -17.38 -10.97 -27.83
CA PHE A 51 -17.08 -11.36 -29.21
C PHE A 51 -16.27 -10.28 -29.97
N ALA A 52 -16.57 -9.00 -29.77
CA ALA A 52 -15.86 -7.91 -30.41
C ALA A 52 -14.40 -7.82 -29.94
N SER A 53 -14.10 -8.32 -28.73
CA SER A 53 -12.76 -8.25 -28.11
C SER A 53 -11.91 -9.50 -28.39
N LEU A 54 -12.48 -10.54 -28.98
CA LEU A 54 -11.72 -11.73 -29.36
C LEU A 54 -10.86 -11.47 -30.62
N PRO A 55 -9.59 -11.92 -30.67
CA PRO A 55 -8.71 -11.75 -31.82
C PRO A 55 -8.95 -12.77 -32.94
N PHE A 56 -10.05 -13.50 -32.88
CA PHE A 56 -10.44 -14.53 -33.85
C PHE A 56 -11.97 -14.62 -33.95
N ARG A 57 -12.44 -15.28 -35.01
CA ARG A 57 -13.87 -15.51 -35.29
C ARG A 57 -14.16 -16.98 -35.58
N ILE A 58 -15.43 -17.34 -35.65
CA ILE A 58 -15.86 -18.65 -36.09
C ILE A 58 -15.31 -18.89 -37.50
N GLY A 59 -14.68 -20.04 -37.71
CA GLY A 59 -14.02 -20.43 -38.96
C GLY A 59 -12.51 -20.20 -38.98
N ASP A 60 -11.96 -19.44 -38.04
CA ASP A 60 -10.51 -19.24 -37.90
C ASP A 60 -9.82 -20.47 -37.29
N GLN A 61 -8.53 -20.60 -37.55
CA GLN A 61 -7.70 -21.54 -36.82
C GLN A 61 -7.41 -21.02 -35.42
N TYR A 62 -7.65 -21.84 -34.40
CA TYR A 62 -7.32 -21.59 -33.00
C TYR A 62 -5.97 -22.25 -32.64
N ASN A 63 -5.20 -21.58 -31.85
CA ASN A 63 -4.01 -22.08 -31.21
C ASN A 63 -3.80 -21.38 -29.83
N ASP A 64 -2.83 -21.82 -29.04
CA ASP A 64 -2.59 -21.30 -27.69
C ASP A 64 -2.18 -19.82 -27.67
N ASP A 65 -1.49 -19.33 -28.70
CA ASP A 65 -1.11 -17.91 -28.82
C ASP A 65 -2.35 -17.02 -28.95
N LYS A 66 -3.31 -17.44 -29.79
CA LYS A 66 -4.59 -16.75 -29.95
C LYS A 66 -5.42 -16.82 -28.67
N GLY A 67 -5.43 -17.97 -27.99
CA GLY A 67 -6.06 -18.12 -26.69
C GLY A 67 -5.50 -17.14 -25.65
N SER A 68 -4.19 -17.08 -25.55
CA SER A 68 -3.49 -16.14 -24.66
C SER A 68 -3.75 -14.67 -25.01
N ALA A 69 -3.84 -14.35 -26.30
CA ALA A 69 -4.20 -13.02 -26.78
C ALA A 69 -5.65 -12.66 -26.43
N ALA A 70 -6.59 -13.62 -26.57
CA ALA A 70 -7.98 -13.44 -26.18
C ALA A 70 -8.13 -13.16 -24.69
N ILE A 71 -7.46 -13.94 -23.83
CA ILE A 71 -7.47 -13.71 -22.39
C ILE A 71 -6.96 -12.29 -22.06
N ARG A 72 -5.82 -11.89 -22.62
CA ARG A 72 -5.26 -10.54 -22.40
C ARG A 72 -6.22 -9.43 -22.89
N SER A 73 -6.84 -9.62 -24.05
CA SER A 73 -7.80 -8.65 -24.60
C SER A 73 -9.02 -8.48 -23.70
N LEU A 74 -9.60 -9.60 -23.22
CA LEU A 74 -10.76 -9.58 -22.32
C LEU A 74 -10.43 -8.99 -20.96
N PHE A 75 -9.27 -9.33 -20.35
CA PHE A 75 -8.82 -8.67 -19.13
C PHE A 75 -8.56 -7.17 -19.33
N GLY A 76 -8.08 -6.77 -20.51
CA GLY A 76 -7.84 -5.37 -20.88
C GLY A 76 -9.11 -4.50 -20.87
N LEU A 77 -10.31 -5.11 -21.00
CA LEU A 77 -11.58 -4.39 -20.84
C LEU A 77 -11.84 -3.92 -19.41
N GLY A 78 -11.19 -4.53 -18.41
CA GLY A 78 -11.40 -4.20 -17.00
C GLY A 78 -12.75 -4.65 -16.43
N LEU A 79 -13.55 -5.41 -17.20
CA LEU A 79 -14.90 -5.83 -16.84
C LEU A 79 -14.95 -7.17 -16.11
N PHE A 80 -13.87 -7.95 -16.16
CA PHE A 80 -13.83 -9.31 -15.65
C PHE A 80 -12.81 -9.48 -14.53
N THR A 81 -13.14 -10.29 -13.53
CA THR A 81 -12.24 -10.74 -12.45
C THR A 81 -11.48 -11.98 -12.87
N ASP A 82 -12.12 -12.85 -13.67
CA ASP A 82 -11.52 -14.06 -14.20
C ASP A 82 -11.97 -14.31 -15.64
N VAL A 83 -11.06 -14.88 -16.44
CA VAL A 83 -11.31 -15.28 -17.81
C VAL A 83 -10.61 -16.62 -18.05
N ARG A 84 -11.39 -17.64 -18.38
CA ARG A 84 -10.90 -18.97 -18.70
C ARG A 84 -11.39 -19.39 -20.08
N LEU A 85 -10.55 -20.11 -20.79
CA LEU A 85 -10.90 -20.73 -22.06
C LEU A 85 -10.93 -22.24 -21.88
N GLN A 86 -12.03 -22.84 -22.33
CA GLN A 86 -12.20 -24.29 -22.36
C GLN A 86 -12.48 -24.72 -23.77
N ILE A 87 -11.86 -25.81 -24.20
CA ILE A 87 -12.06 -26.38 -25.56
C ILE A 87 -12.85 -27.65 -25.38
N ASN A 88 -13.93 -27.76 -26.19
CA ASN A 88 -14.76 -28.97 -26.30
C ASN A 88 -14.87 -29.36 -27.74
N GLY A 89 -13.98 -30.23 -28.22
CA GLY A 89 -13.83 -30.57 -29.62
C GLY A 89 -13.41 -29.34 -30.44
N ASP A 90 -14.28 -28.90 -31.34
CA ASP A 90 -14.09 -27.72 -32.21
C ASP A 90 -14.85 -26.47 -31.72
N VAL A 91 -15.37 -26.52 -30.49
CA VAL A 91 -16.09 -25.43 -29.84
C VAL A 91 -15.18 -24.80 -28.74
N LEU A 92 -15.01 -23.48 -28.79
CA LEU A 92 -14.37 -22.73 -27.75
C LEU A 92 -15.40 -22.16 -26.75
N ILE A 93 -15.24 -22.45 -25.47
CA ILE A 93 -16.06 -21.92 -24.41
C ILE A 93 -15.27 -20.88 -23.68
N VAL A 94 -15.70 -19.62 -23.70
CA VAL A 94 -15.14 -18.50 -22.99
C VAL A 94 -15.91 -18.33 -21.68
N ILE A 95 -15.29 -18.71 -20.57
CA ILE A 95 -15.88 -18.62 -19.24
C ILE A 95 -15.37 -17.35 -18.60
N VAL A 96 -16.27 -16.45 -18.25
CA VAL A 96 -15.93 -15.17 -17.64
C VAL A 96 -16.61 -15.00 -16.28
N GLU A 97 -15.92 -14.31 -15.37
CA GLU A 97 -16.50 -13.84 -14.13
C GLU A 97 -16.49 -12.30 -14.14
N GLU A 98 -17.68 -11.71 -14.15
CA GLU A 98 -17.82 -10.26 -14.23
C GLU A 98 -17.38 -9.59 -12.92
N ARG A 99 -16.64 -8.49 -13.02
CA ARG A 99 -16.40 -7.62 -11.87
C ARG A 99 -17.71 -7.05 -11.34
N PRO A 100 -17.96 -7.10 -10.04
CA PRO A 100 -19.10 -6.42 -9.47
C PRO A 100 -18.99 -4.91 -9.69
N ASN A 101 -20.12 -4.21 -9.81
CA ASN A 101 -20.12 -2.75 -9.81
C ASN A 101 -20.36 -2.23 -8.41
N VAL A 102 -19.79 -1.07 -8.13
CA VAL A 102 -20.08 -0.33 -6.91
C VAL A 102 -21.55 0.14 -6.94
N ALA A 103 -22.33 -0.26 -5.94
CA ALA A 103 -23.72 0.17 -5.77
C ALA A 103 -23.80 1.46 -4.96
N ASP A 104 -23.01 1.54 -3.88
CA ASP A 104 -22.94 2.69 -3.00
C ASP A 104 -21.57 2.79 -2.35
N VAL A 105 -21.17 4.02 -2.01
CA VAL A 105 -19.97 4.31 -1.22
C VAL A 105 -20.40 5.13 -0.01
N SER A 106 -20.24 4.57 1.17
CA SER A 106 -20.60 5.17 2.43
C SER A 106 -19.41 5.30 3.38
N PHE A 107 -19.55 6.23 4.32
CA PHE A 107 -18.59 6.44 5.39
C PHE A 107 -19.28 6.38 6.72
N SER A 108 -18.62 5.81 7.72
CA SER A 108 -19.12 5.77 9.10
C SER A 108 -18.02 6.17 10.08
N GLY A 109 -18.40 6.89 11.16
CA GLY A 109 -17.49 7.31 12.22
C GLY A 109 -16.59 8.51 11.90
N ILE A 110 -16.75 9.15 10.74
CA ILE A 110 -15.99 10.34 10.33
C ILE A 110 -16.59 11.58 11.00
N LYS A 111 -15.72 12.41 11.58
CA LYS A 111 -16.05 13.72 12.17
C LYS A 111 -15.11 14.82 11.68
N GLU A 112 -13.83 14.49 11.42
CA GLU A 112 -12.80 15.47 11.02
C GLU A 112 -12.88 15.84 9.54
N PHE A 113 -13.45 15.01 8.70
CA PHE A 113 -13.58 15.22 7.25
C PHE A 113 -15.06 15.25 6.83
N ASP A 114 -15.36 16.04 5.80
CA ASP A 114 -16.65 16.02 5.15
C ASP A 114 -16.80 14.78 4.25
N ALA A 115 -17.84 13.98 4.50
CA ALA A 115 -18.09 12.75 3.75
C ALA A 115 -18.34 13.00 2.25
N GLU A 116 -18.98 14.13 1.88
CA GLU A 116 -19.23 14.44 0.49
C GLU A 116 -17.96 14.84 -0.27
N VAL A 117 -17.03 15.52 0.41
CA VAL A 117 -15.71 15.83 -0.14
C VAL A 117 -14.93 14.53 -0.39
N LEU A 118 -14.98 13.60 0.56
CA LEU A 118 -14.33 12.29 0.41
C LEU A 118 -14.96 11.46 -0.71
N LYS A 119 -16.29 11.41 -0.82
CA LYS A 119 -16.98 10.74 -1.94
C LYS A 119 -16.57 11.31 -3.29
N LYS A 120 -16.45 12.63 -3.38
CA LYS A 120 -15.98 13.29 -4.60
C LYS A 120 -14.55 12.86 -4.94
N ALA A 121 -13.65 12.86 -3.98
CA ALA A 121 -12.27 12.42 -4.18
C ALA A 121 -12.19 10.95 -4.63
N LEU A 122 -13.02 10.05 -4.05
CA LEU A 122 -13.11 8.66 -4.48
C LEU A 122 -13.63 8.52 -5.91
N ARG A 123 -14.60 9.34 -6.29
CA ARG A 123 -15.13 9.39 -7.66
C ARG A 123 -14.06 9.78 -8.68
N ASP A 124 -13.24 10.77 -8.34
CA ASP A 124 -12.18 11.28 -9.21
C ASP A 124 -11.10 10.22 -9.47
N VAL A 125 -10.86 9.30 -8.52
CA VAL A 125 -9.94 8.16 -8.70
C VAL A 125 -10.60 6.90 -9.28
N GLY A 126 -11.89 6.96 -9.63
CA GLY A 126 -12.61 5.88 -10.28
C GLY A 126 -13.39 4.95 -9.35
N LEU A 127 -13.38 5.18 -8.04
CA LEU A 127 -14.17 4.43 -7.07
C LEU A 127 -15.51 5.14 -6.82
N ALA A 128 -16.48 4.87 -7.68
CA ALA A 128 -17.78 5.53 -7.68
C ALA A 128 -18.91 4.57 -8.00
N GLU A 129 -20.12 4.97 -7.62
CA GLU A 129 -21.35 4.25 -7.98
C GLU A 129 -21.43 4.01 -9.49
N GLY A 130 -21.84 2.80 -9.87
CA GLY A 130 -21.95 2.35 -11.26
C GLY A 130 -20.63 1.94 -11.92
N ARG A 131 -19.48 2.21 -11.31
CA ARG A 131 -18.18 1.79 -11.82
C ARG A 131 -17.84 0.36 -11.42
N PRO A 132 -17.06 -0.38 -12.24
CA PRO A 132 -16.53 -1.68 -11.83
C PRO A 132 -15.71 -1.54 -10.54
N PHE A 133 -15.96 -2.43 -9.58
CA PHE A 133 -15.21 -2.46 -8.32
C PHE A 133 -13.79 -2.94 -8.53
N ASP A 134 -12.83 -2.17 -8.06
CA ASP A 134 -11.42 -2.55 -8.00
C ASP A 134 -10.96 -2.54 -6.54
N LYS A 135 -10.61 -3.73 -6.04
CA LYS A 135 -10.12 -3.88 -4.67
C LYS A 135 -8.85 -3.06 -4.42
N ALA A 136 -7.95 -2.99 -5.40
CA ALA A 136 -6.70 -2.24 -5.24
C ALA A 136 -6.96 -0.72 -5.10
N LEU A 137 -7.98 -0.19 -5.77
CA LEU A 137 -8.40 1.20 -5.58
C LEU A 137 -8.99 1.43 -4.19
N ALA A 138 -9.82 0.50 -3.69
CA ALA A 138 -10.41 0.59 -2.35
C ALA A 138 -9.32 0.53 -1.26
N ASP A 139 -8.36 -0.40 -1.39
CA ASP A 139 -7.23 -0.53 -0.47
C ASP A 139 -6.35 0.75 -0.46
N ARG A 140 -6.10 1.34 -1.64
CA ARG A 140 -5.37 2.62 -1.75
C ARG A 140 -6.13 3.78 -1.10
N ALA A 141 -7.44 3.85 -1.30
CA ALA A 141 -8.29 4.87 -0.69
C ALA A 141 -8.28 4.76 0.84
N GLU A 142 -8.34 3.54 1.38
CA GLU A 142 -8.20 3.29 2.81
C GLU A 142 -6.87 3.81 3.36
N GLN A 143 -5.76 3.45 2.71
CA GLN A 143 -4.42 3.89 3.12
C GLN A 143 -4.25 5.42 2.99
N GLU A 144 -4.80 6.03 1.95
CA GLU A 144 -4.77 7.48 1.78
C GLU A 144 -5.57 8.19 2.88
N LEU A 145 -6.77 7.71 3.18
CA LEU A 145 -7.58 8.27 4.25
C LEU A 145 -6.87 8.15 5.59
N LYS A 146 -6.27 7.00 5.89
CA LYS A 146 -5.45 6.81 7.09
C LYS A 146 -4.27 7.79 7.15
N ARG A 147 -3.61 8.03 6.02
CA ARG A 147 -2.51 9.02 5.92
C ARG A 147 -3.01 10.44 6.20
N GLN A 148 -4.21 10.79 5.73
CA GLN A 148 -4.81 12.10 6.02
C GLN A 148 -5.08 12.30 7.51
N TYR A 149 -5.53 11.27 8.23
CA TYR A 149 -5.66 11.31 9.69
C TYR A 149 -4.31 11.48 10.39
N ILE A 150 -3.27 10.78 9.94
CA ILE A 150 -1.91 10.94 10.47
C ILE A 150 -1.40 12.38 10.27
N ASN A 151 -1.68 13.00 9.11
CA ASN A 151 -1.32 14.39 8.84
C ASN A 151 -2.06 15.39 9.76
N LYS A 152 -3.19 14.97 10.31
CA LYS A 152 -3.95 15.71 11.34
C LYS A 152 -3.50 15.38 12.78
N SER A 153 -2.39 14.66 12.96
CA SER A 153 -1.87 14.16 14.23
C SER A 153 -2.78 13.15 14.93
N MET A 154 -3.67 12.50 14.21
CA MET A 154 -4.58 11.46 14.70
C MET A 154 -3.97 10.07 14.43
N TYR A 155 -2.92 9.73 15.16
CA TYR A 155 -2.14 8.50 14.94
C TYR A 155 -2.87 7.22 15.38
N ALA A 156 -3.88 7.36 16.23
CA ALA A 156 -4.73 6.24 16.66
C ALA A 156 -5.81 5.89 15.64
N ALA A 157 -6.02 6.74 14.62
CA ALA A 157 -7.05 6.55 13.63
C ALA A 157 -6.93 5.19 12.94
N GLN A 158 -8.05 4.49 12.89
CA GLN A 158 -8.21 3.23 12.17
C GLN A 158 -9.25 3.41 11.08
N VAL A 159 -8.92 2.94 9.90
CA VAL A 159 -9.82 2.92 8.75
C VAL A 159 -9.93 1.49 8.29
N VAL A 160 -11.15 1.00 8.14
CA VAL A 160 -11.44 -0.36 7.68
C VAL A 160 -12.46 -0.28 6.57
N THR A 161 -12.11 -0.82 5.41
CA THR A 161 -13.02 -0.90 4.27
C THR A 161 -13.77 -2.22 4.30
N THR A 162 -15.10 -2.15 4.36
CA THR A 162 -15.97 -3.31 4.27
C THR A 162 -16.65 -3.34 2.91
N VAL A 163 -16.54 -4.47 2.22
CA VAL A 163 -17.18 -4.73 0.92
C VAL A 163 -18.31 -5.72 1.16
N THR A 164 -19.54 -5.28 0.98
CA THR A 164 -20.73 -6.11 1.16
C THR A 164 -21.35 -6.45 -0.19
N PRO A 165 -21.44 -7.73 -0.57
CA PRO A 165 -22.12 -8.14 -1.79
C PRO A 165 -23.59 -7.72 -1.78
N GLY A 166 -24.07 -7.20 -2.88
CA GLY A 166 -25.46 -6.83 -3.11
C GLY A 166 -26.07 -7.62 -4.28
N GLU A 167 -27.30 -7.31 -4.60
CA GLU A 167 -28.00 -7.94 -5.73
C GLU A 167 -27.40 -7.52 -7.08
N ARG A 168 -27.61 -8.35 -8.10
CA ARG A 168 -27.24 -8.10 -9.50
C ARG A 168 -25.76 -7.80 -9.70
N ASN A 169 -24.90 -8.59 -9.06
CA ASN A 169 -23.45 -8.45 -9.13
C ASN A 169 -22.99 -7.00 -8.81
N ARG A 170 -23.47 -6.45 -7.69
CA ARG A 170 -23.05 -5.15 -7.16
C ARG A 170 -22.45 -5.32 -5.77
N VAL A 171 -21.68 -4.33 -5.33
CA VAL A 171 -21.10 -4.28 -3.99
C VAL A 171 -21.35 -2.90 -3.36
N ASN A 172 -21.60 -2.91 -2.06
CA ASN A 172 -21.62 -1.70 -1.24
C ASN A 172 -20.28 -1.58 -0.54
N LEU A 173 -19.69 -0.40 -0.59
CA LEU A 173 -18.45 -0.06 0.09
C LEU A 173 -18.76 0.79 1.30
N ASN A 174 -18.27 0.39 2.47
CA ASN A 174 -18.32 1.22 3.67
C ASN A 174 -16.91 1.41 4.23
N PHE A 175 -16.48 2.65 4.32
CA PHE A 175 -15.26 3.06 5.02
C PHE A 175 -15.61 3.38 6.47
N SER A 176 -15.37 2.42 7.36
CA SER A 176 -15.58 2.59 8.81
C SER A 176 -14.32 3.19 9.42
N VAL A 177 -14.48 4.33 10.08
CA VAL A 177 -13.39 5.08 10.69
C VAL A 177 -13.58 5.17 12.20
N THR A 178 -12.53 4.84 12.93
CA THR A 178 -12.38 5.18 14.34
C THR A 178 -11.25 6.20 14.45
N GLU A 179 -11.61 7.49 14.64
CA GLU A 179 -10.64 8.59 14.49
C GLU A 179 -9.58 8.60 15.59
N GLY A 180 -9.97 8.34 16.84
CA GLY A 180 -9.11 8.52 18.00
C GLY A 180 -8.89 10.01 18.32
N ASP A 181 -8.03 10.29 19.29
CA ASP A 181 -7.69 11.64 19.70
C ASP A 181 -6.51 12.20 18.91
N VAL A 182 -6.43 13.53 18.87
CA VAL A 182 -5.25 14.23 18.32
C VAL A 182 -4.10 14.09 19.28
N ALA A 183 -2.99 13.54 18.82
CA ALA A 183 -1.77 13.43 19.65
C ALA A 183 -1.17 14.82 19.92
N LYS A 184 -0.91 15.09 21.20
CA LYS A 184 -0.36 16.36 21.66
C LYS A 184 1.10 16.23 22.07
N ILE A 185 1.87 17.28 21.84
CA ILE A 185 3.25 17.35 22.28
C ILE A 185 3.27 17.59 23.80
N GLN A 186 3.74 16.59 24.55
CA GLN A 186 3.89 16.68 25.99
C GLN A 186 5.27 17.16 26.42
N THR A 187 6.31 16.80 25.66
CA THR A 187 7.67 17.15 25.99
C THR A 187 8.47 17.53 24.76
N ILE A 188 9.24 18.62 24.89
CA ILE A 188 10.30 18.99 23.95
C ILE A 188 11.56 19.09 24.77
N ARG A 189 12.58 18.27 24.49
CA ARG A 189 13.88 18.25 25.15
C ARG A 189 14.98 18.62 24.18
N ILE A 190 15.86 19.51 24.61
CA ILE A 190 17.06 19.87 23.86
C ILE A 190 18.26 19.42 24.71
N VAL A 191 19.01 18.46 24.19
CA VAL A 191 20.15 17.83 24.86
C VAL A 191 21.45 18.31 24.24
N GLY A 192 22.48 18.56 25.05
CA GLY A 192 23.75 19.06 24.57
C GLY A 192 23.83 20.60 24.43
N ASN A 193 22.86 21.32 24.92
CA ASN A 193 22.71 22.78 24.88
C ASN A 193 23.56 23.49 25.94
N GLN A 194 24.89 23.32 25.91
CA GLN A 194 25.79 23.87 26.93
C GLN A 194 25.86 25.42 26.95
N ALA A 195 25.65 26.07 25.81
CA ALA A 195 25.80 27.52 25.68
C ALA A 195 24.57 28.33 26.13
N PHE A 196 23.37 27.75 25.99
CA PHE A 196 22.11 28.43 26.35
C PHE A 196 21.20 27.49 27.13
N SER A 197 20.33 28.05 27.96
CA SER A 197 19.37 27.26 28.72
C SER A 197 18.33 26.62 27.79
N GLU A 198 17.84 25.44 28.14
CA GLU A 198 16.77 24.75 27.40
C GLU A 198 15.53 25.65 27.25
N SER A 199 15.15 26.39 28.30
CA SER A 199 14.00 27.30 28.26
C SER A 199 14.18 28.43 27.24
N THR A 200 15.40 29.00 27.14
CA THR A 200 15.70 30.03 26.12
C THR A 200 15.53 29.49 24.71
N LEU A 201 16.01 28.26 24.46
CA LEU A 201 15.96 27.65 23.16
C LEU A 201 14.56 27.21 22.80
N ARG A 202 13.79 26.68 23.76
CA ARG A 202 12.36 26.30 23.52
C ARG A 202 11.48 27.48 23.16
N ASN A 203 11.76 28.66 23.73
CA ASN A 203 10.99 29.87 23.38
C ASN A 203 11.20 30.37 21.95
N LEU A 204 12.12 29.77 21.20
CA LEU A 204 12.31 30.04 19.76
C LEU A 204 11.40 29.22 18.87
N PHE A 205 10.73 28.20 19.42
CA PHE A 205 9.96 27.23 18.67
C PHE A 205 8.50 27.67 18.51
N ASP A 206 7.94 27.40 17.33
CA ASP A 206 6.51 27.48 17.08
C ASP A 206 5.75 26.28 17.67
N LEU A 207 6.44 25.12 17.79
CA LEU A 207 5.91 23.97 18.49
C LEU A 207 6.06 24.14 20.00
N ASP A 208 4.99 23.85 20.73
CA ASP A 208 4.96 23.97 22.19
C ASP A 208 4.27 22.75 22.84
N THR A 209 4.49 22.56 24.13
CA THR A 209 3.88 21.50 24.94
C THR A 209 2.43 21.81 25.38
N GLY A 210 1.84 22.84 24.83
CA GLY A 210 0.49 23.27 25.15
C GLY A 210 0.42 24.25 26.33
N GLY A 211 0.04 25.47 26.05
CA GLY A 211 -0.31 26.50 27.04
C GLY A 211 -1.82 26.77 27.02
N TRP A 212 -2.27 27.73 27.82
CA TRP A 212 -3.69 28.10 27.89
C TRP A 212 -4.27 28.63 26.57
N LEU A 213 -3.42 29.02 25.60
CA LEU A 213 -3.80 29.46 24.24
C LEU A 213 -3.63 28.36 23.17
N SER A 214 -3.14 27.17 23.52
CA SER A 214 -2.87 26.10 22.55
C SER A 214 -4.13 25.61 21.82
N TRP A 215 -5.30 25.74 22.46
CA TRP A 215 -6.58 25.44 21.83
C TRP A 215 -6.87 26.33 20.60
N TYR A 216 -6.31 27.55 20.58
CA TYR A 216 -6.43 28.48 19.45
C TYR A 216 -5.28 28.34 18.46
N THR A 217 -4.04 28.34 18.94
CA THR A 217 -2.82 28.32 18.11
C THR A 217 -2.53 26.94 17.51
N LYS A 218 -3.06 25.88 18.14
CA LYS A 218 -2.75 24.47 17.79
C LYS A 218 -1.24 24.19 17.77
N SER A 219 -0.47 24.90 18.59
CA SER A 219 0.98 24.76 18.71
C SER A 219 1.39 23.45 19.36
N ASP A 220 0.48 22.83 20.12
CA ASP A 220 0.63 21.51 20.76
C ASP A 220 0.45 20.33 19.78
N ARG A 221 0.11 20.59 18.52
CA ARG A 221 -0.03 19.55 17.50
C ARG A 221 1.27 19.38 16.72
N TYR A 222 1.76 18.16 16.67
CA TYR A 222 2.97 17.86 15.92
C TYR A 222 2.78 18.11 14.43
N SER A 223 3.73 18.82 13.85
CA SER A 223 3.86 18.97 12.40
C SER A 223 5.33 18.85 12.01
N ARG A 224 5.62 17.95 11.08
CA ARG A 224 6.99 17.77 10.57
C ARG A 224 7.53 19.06 9.95
N ALA A 225 6.68 19.82 9.27
CA ALA A 225 7.06 21.09 8.64
C ALA A 225 7.43 22.12 9.70
N LYS A 226 6.62 22.25 10.76
CA LYS A 226 6.94 23.16 11.90
C LYS A 226 8.22 22.72 12.61
N LEU A 227 8.38 21.43 12.92
CA LEU A 227 9.60 20.94 13.54
C LEU A 227 10.84 21.28 12.71
N ASN A 228 10.81 21.08 11.42
CA ASN A 228 11.94 21.45 10.55
C ASN A 228 12.23 22.96 10.59
N ALA A 229 11.20 23.81 10.58
CA ALA A 229 11.35 25.27 10.71
C ALA A 229 11.97 25.63 12.08
N ASP A 230 11.50 25.00 13.16
CA ASP A 230 12.04 25.21 14.50
C ASP A 230 13.53 24.78 14.61
N LEU A 231 13.90 23.66 13.97
CA LEU A 231 15.31 23.21 13.92
C LEU A 231 16.18 24.19 13.14
N GLU A 232 15.71 24.78 12.06
CA GLU A 232 16.45 25.82 11.33
C GLU A 232 16.54 27.13 12.15
N THR A 233 15.49 27.50 12.87
CA THR A 233 15.51 28.64 13.80
C THR A 233 16.53 28.42 14.90
N LEU A 234 16.57 27.22 15.49
CA LEU A 234 17.56 26.83 16.48
C LEU A 234 18.99 26.96 15.94
N ARG A 235 19.22 26.43 14.72
CA ARG A 235 20.52 26.52 14.05
C ARG A 235 20.94 27.96 13.82
N SER A 236 20.04 28.77 13.25
CA SER A 236 20.31 30.20 12.98
C SER A 236 20.61 30.97 14.28
N TYR A 237 19.94 30.67 15.38
CA TYR A 237 20.15 31.28 16.67
C TYR A 237 21.58 31.07 17.20
N TYR A 238 22.13 29.87 17.05
CA TYR A 238 23.51 29.57 17.40
C TYR A 238 24.51 30.23 16.45
N LEU A 239 24.31 30.12 15.13
CA LEU A 239 25.22 30.66 14.12
C LEU A 239 25.36 32.19 14.24
N THR A 240 24.26 32.92 14.44
CA THR A 240 24.26 34.38 14.59
C THR A 240 24.94 34.89 15.84
N ARG A 241 25.17 33.97 16.82
CA ARG A 241 25.89 34.26 18.06
C ARG A 241 27.34 33.76 18.06
N GLY A 242 27.83 33.38 16.87
CA GLY A 242 29.23 32.99 16.69
C GLY A 242 29.55 31.51 16.90
N TYR A 243 28.55 30.68 17.18
CA TYR A 243 28.74 29.23 17.35
C TYR A 243 28.72 28.52 16.00
N LEU A 244 29.77 28.71 15.18
CA LEU A 244 29.84 28.24 13.80
C LEU A 244 29.86 26.71 13.66
N GLU A 245 30.35 26.01 14.69
CA GLU A 245 30.43 24.54 14.71
C GLU A 245 29.19 23.87 15.34
N PHE A 246 28.14 24.65 15.60
CA PHE A 246 26.89 24.08 16.09
C PHE A 246 26.22 23.21 15.05
N ARG A 247 25.81 22.02 15.43
CA ARG A 247 24.98 21.13 14.60
C ARG A 247 23.96 20.38 15.44
N ILE A 248 22.87 20.07 14.81
CA ILE A 248 21.87 19.14 15.32
C ILE A 248 22.30 17.75 14.85
N ASP A 249 22.62 16.88 15.80
CA ASP A 249 23.09 15.51 15.51
C ASP A 249 21.93 14.60 15.15
N SER A 250 20.89 14.61 15.97
CA SER A 250 19.69 13.80 15.72
C SER A 250 18.46 14.44 16.34
N THR A 251 17.32 14.12 15.76
CA THR A 251 16.00 14.49 16.28
C THR A 251 15.16 13.22 16.39
N GLN A 252 14.70 12.92 17.60
CA GLN A 252 13.87 11.75 17.89
C GLN A 252 12.46 12.20 18.24
N VAL A 253 11.48 11.61 17.60
CA VAL A 253 10.07 11.81 17.91
C VAL A 253 9.52 10.49 18.42
N SER A 254 9.03 10.48 19.64
CA SER A 254 8.38 9.33 20.28
C SER A 254 6.88 9.57 20.40
N ILE A 255 6.11 8.50 20.37
CA ILE A 255 4.68 8.54 20.61
C ILE A 255 4.33 7.56 21.73
N SER A 256 3.38 7.93 22.57
CA SER A 256 2.88 7.08 23.65
C SER A 256 2.18 5.81 23.07
N PRO A 257 2.07 4.73 23.85
CA PRO A 257 1.41 3.49 23.40
C PRO A 257 -0.05 3.68 22.98
N ASP A 258 -0.77 4.58 23.63
CA ASP A 258 -2.16 4.99 23.34
C ASP A 258 -2.26 6.00 22.19
N LYS A 259 -1.10 6.49 21.69
CA LYS A 259 -0.98 7.45 20.59
C LYS A 259 -1.61 8.82 20.84
N SER A 260 -1.81 9.18 22.10
CA SER A 260 -2.38 10.46 22.52
C SER A 260 -1.32 11.53 22.81
N GLU A 261 -0.08 11.11 23.09
CA GLU A 261 1.00 12.00 23.51
C GLU A 261 2.26 11.81 22.67
N MET A 262 3.00 12.90 22.46
CA MET A 262 4.26 12.89 21.72
C MET A 262 5.39 13.56 22.52
N GLY A 263 6.58 12.99 22.40
CA GLY A 263 7.83 13.57 22.92
C GLY A 263 8.79 13.85 21.77
N ILE A 264 9.43 15.00 21.79
CA ILE A 264 10.48 15.40 20.85
C ILE A 264 11.78 15.56 21.61
N THR A 265 12.84 14.88 21.17
CA THR A 265 14.19 15.03 21.73
C THR A 265 15.14 15.47 20.62
N ILE A 266 15.79 16.60 20.81
CA ILE A 266 16.72 17.19 19.85
C ILE A 266 18.11 17.10 20.47
N ASN A 267 19.00 16.33 19.87
CA ASN A 267 20.39 16.18 20.30
C ASN A 267 21.26 17.18 19.53
N CYS A 268 21.86 18.11 20.27
CA CYS A 268 22.76 19.15 19.77
C CYS A 268 24.19 18.80 20.07
N LEU A 269 25.10 19.09 19.17
CA LEU A 269 26.54 19.03 19.37
C LEU A 269 27.14 20.40 19.13
N LEU A 270 27.93 20.83 20.09
CA LEU A 270 28.78 22.02 20.01
C LEU A 270 30.24 21.56 20.12
N TYR A 271 30.92 21.50 19.00
CA TYR A 271 32.36 21.25 19.03
C TYR A 271 33.04 22.54 19.50
N THR A 272 33.47 22.57 20.74
CA THR A 272 34.47 23.54 21.21
C THR A 272 35.84 22.96 20.86
N SER A 273 36.32 23.15 19.63
CA SER A 273 37.75 23.02 19.43
C SER A 273 38.40 24.18 20.23
N PRO A 274 39.37 23.92 21.12
CA PRO A 274 40.16 25.01 21.65
C PRO A 274 40.85 25.68 20.45
N SER A 275 40.46 26.92 20.16
CA SER A 275 41.20 27.75 19.23
C SER A 275 42.64 27.84 19.74
N PRO A 276 43.66 27.56 18.87
CA PRO A 276 45.06 27.70 19.28
C PRO A 276 45.41 29.13 19.68
#